data_4bba269d340ff2d13ece3d44332898e8
#
_entry.id   4bba269d340ff2d13ece3d44332898e8
#
_cell.length_a   1.000
_cell.length_b   1.000
_cell.length_c   1.000
_cell.angle_alpha   90.00
_cell.angle_beta   90.00
_cell.angle_gamma   90.00
#
_symmetry.space_group_name_H-M   'P 1'
#
loop_
_entity.id
_entity.type
_entity.pdbx_description
1 polymer ?
#
loop_
_entity_poly.entity_id
_entity_poly.type
_entity_poly.pdbx_seq_one_letter_code
_entity_poly.pdbx_strand_id
1 'polypeptide(L)'
;NRVLTKEQVYKQLVDRLYSQYKLPVGSSKLLELIFQREEEVSSAYPTGIAIPHIRMDGFNDTLIAMAFLQNPLDYNGIKVSWVVLILTDKTSSKTYLNIVAALLKLSKDKEAMAALASAGDGYSVIQYLKRKEVEVKKDVTVADIMVQNPIAVLPRYSLRELINLMSTHKVAGMPVVDETGKYIGEVNVLNLLKVGVPNYVMMLDNLSFLASYEPLEN
;
A
#
# COMPACT_ATOMS: atom_id res chain seq x y z
N ASN A 1 -13.98 21.08 -13.40
CA ASN A 1 -13.26 19.82 -13.06
C ASN A 1 -12.04 20.16 -12.21
N ARG A 2 -12.21 20.11 -10.88
CA ARG A 2 -11.11 20.36 -9.94
C ARG A 2 -10.27 19.07 -9.85
N VAL A 3 -8.98 19.15 -10.16
CA VAL A 3 -8.05 18.06 -9.91
C VAL A 3 -7.88 17.94 -8.39
N LEU A 4 -8.23 16.79 -7.82
CA LEU A 4 -8.06 16.53 -6.39
C LEU A 4 -6.61 16.20 -6.09
N THR A 5 -6.12 16.58 -4.91
CA THR A 5 -4.84 16.09 -4.38
C THR A 5 -5.04 14.79 -3.61
N LYS A 6 -3.95 14.07 -3.32
CA LYS A 6 -3.97 12.85 -2.49
C LYS A 6 -4.60 13.13 -1.12
N GLU A 7 -4.23 14.24 -0.50
CA GLU A 7 -4.76 14.70 0.79
C GLU A 7 -6.27 14.91 0.74
N GLN A 8 -6.75 15.54 -0.33
CA GLN A 8 -8.19 15.79 -0.50
C GLN A 8 -8.97 14.49 -0.68
N VAL A 9 -8.43 13.52 -1.42
CA VAL A 9 -9.06 12.19 -1.59
C VAL A 9 -9.11 11.44 -0.26
N TYR A 10 -7.99 11.37 0.47
CA TYR A 10 -7.97 10.69 1.77
C TYR A 10 -8.90 11.36 2.77
N LYS A 11 -8.91 12.70 2.80
CA LYS A 11 -9.85 13.45 3.66
C LYS A 11 -11.30 13.10 3.34
N GLN A 12 -11.71 13.08 2.07
CA GLN A 12 -13.07 12.74 1.68
C GLN A 12 -13.44 11.30 2.07
N LEU A 13 -12.53 10.32 1.90
CA LEU A 13 -12.77 8.94 2.32
C LEU A 13 -12.95 8.84 3.84
N VAL A 14 -12.10 9.52 4.61
CA VAL A 14 -12.20 9.57 6.07
C VAL A 14 -13.50 10.26 6.50
N ASP A 15 -13.80 11.43 5.97
CA ASP A 15 -15.04 12.19 6.29
C ASP A 15 -16.29 11.32 5.99
N ARG A 16 -16.26 10.54 4.90
CA ARG A 16 -17.36 9.61 4.55
C ARG A 16 -17.52 8.50 5.59
N LEU A 17 -16.43 7.91 6.08
CA LEU A 17 -16.48 6.90 7.13
C LEU A 17 -17.05 7.48 8.42
N TYR A 18 -16.58 8.65 8.87
CA TYR A 18 -17.07 9.29 10.09
C TYR A 18 -18.50 9.78 9.99
N SER A 19 -19.02 10.01 8.79
CA SER A 19 -20.45 10.35 8.61
C SER A 19 -21.39 9.18 8.91
N GLN A 20 -20.89 7.94 8.94
CA GLN A 20 -21.70 6.73 9.10
C GLN A 20 -21.29 5.87 10.30
N TYR A 21 -20.03 5.97 10.74
CA TYR A 21 -19.47 5.09 11.77
C TYR A 21 -18.77 5.90 12.85
N LYS A 22 -18.89 5.44 14.09
CA LYS A 22 -18.10 5.94 15.21
C LYS A 22 -16.84 5.10 15.31
N LEU A 23 -15.66 5.70 15.06
CA LEU A 23 -14.38 5.03 15.09
C LEU A 23 -13.64 5.28 16.41
N PRO A 24 -12.75 4.38 16.85
CA PRO A 24 -12.03 4.48 18.12
C PRO A 24 -11.00 5.63 18.18
N VAL A 25 -10.59 6.16 17.04
CA VAL A 25 -9.64 7.30 16.91
C VAL A 25 -10.33 8.50 16.28
N GLY A 26 -9.85 9.72 16.49
CA GLY A 26 -10.36 10.92 15.83
C GLY A 26 -9.97 11.00 14.35
N SER A 27 -10.79 11.69 13.53
CA SER A 27 -10.57 11.78 12.07
C SER A 27 -9.21 12.38 11.69
N SER A 28 -8.74 13.39 12.41
CA SER A 28 -7.41 14.00 12.20
C SER A 28 -6.29 13.01 12.48
N LYS A 29 -6.41 12.21 13.56
CA LYS A 29 -5.43 11.17 13.89
C LYS A 29 -5.43 10.05 12.87
N LEU A 30 -6.60 9.65 12.36
CA LEU A 30 -6.67 8.65 11.29
C LEU A 30 -5.98 9.13 10.01
N LEU A 31 -6.19 10.39 9.61
CA LEU A 31 -5.48 10.98 8.46
C LEU A 31 -3.97 11.00 8.66
N GLU A 32 -3.49 11.42 9.84
CA GLU A 32 -2.06 11.39 10.19
C GLU A 32 -1.47 9.97 10.02
N LEU A 33 -2.15 8.95 10.56
CA LEU A 33 -1.71 7.55 10.43
C LEU A 33 -1.67 7.07 8.98
N ILE A 34 -2.64 7.48 8.14
CA ILE A 34 -2.66 7.14 6.71
C ILE A 34 -1.45 7.76 6.00
N PHE A 35 -1.15 9.05 6.25
CA PHE A 35 0.00 9.72 5.63
C PHE A 35 1.33 9.15 6.11
N GLN A 36 1.49 8.95 7.41
CA GLN A 36 2.69 8.33 7.96
C GLN A 36 2.95 6.96 7.31
N ARG A 37 1.91 6.13 7.19
CA ARG A 37 2.04 4.82 6.56
C ARG A 37 2.38 4.90 5.07
N GLU A 38 1.81 5.86 4.35
CA GLU A 38 2.08 6.10 2.93
C GLU A 38 3.51 6.61 2.68
N GLU A 39 4.09 7.35 3.62
CA GLU A 39 5.49 7.77 3.58
C GLU A 39 6.46 6.60 3.76
N GLU A 40 6.14 5.66 4.65
CA GLU A 40 6.94 4.47 4.88
C GLU A 40 6.94 3.52 3.68
N VAL A 41 5.75 3.20 3.17
CA VAL A 41 5.54 2.26 2.06
C VAL A 41 4.35 2.72 1.24
N SER A 42 4.56 2.93 -0.05
CA SER A 42 3.47 3.29 -0.97
C SER A 42 2.37 2.24 -0.99
N SER A 43 1.13 2.69 -0.91
CA SER A 43 -0.06 1.83 -1.04
C SER A 43 -0.49 1.58 -2.49
N ALA A 44 0.23 2.17 -3.47
CA ALA A 44 -0.11 2.07 -4.89
C ALA A 44 0.42 0.78 -5.52
N TYR A 45 -0.40 0.21 -6.40
CA TYR A 45 -0.06 -0.94 -7.22
C TYR A 45 0.00 -0.57 -8.71
N PRO A 46 0.84 -1.24 -9.52
CA PRO A 46 0.98 -0.96 -10.95
C PRO A 46 -0.32 -1.06 -11.76
N THR A 47 -1.33 -1.72 -11.22
CA THR A 47 -2.67 -1.84 -11.83
C THR A 47 -3.51 -0.56 -11.74
N GLY A 48 -2.98 0.50 -11.10
CA GLY A 48 -3.69 1.78 -10.97
C GLY A 48 -4.65 1.86 -9.77
N ILE A 49 -4.52 0.93 -8.80
CA ILE A 49 -5.21 0.97 -7.52
C ILE A 49 -4.25 1.38 -6.41
N ALA A 50 -4.72 2.18 -5.45
CA ALA A 50 -4.04 2.38 -4.16
C ALA A 50 -4.91 1.80 -3.03
N ILE A 51 -4.30 1.06 -2.11
CA ILE A 51 -4.97 0.39 -1.00
C ILE A 51 -4.35 0.84 0.34
N PRO A 52 -4.56 2.11 0.78
CA PRO A 52 -4.16 2.53 2.11
C PRO A 52 -4.90 1.71 3.15
N HIS A 53 -4.16 1.27 4.18
CA HIS A 53 -4.69 0.35 5.17
C HIS A 53 -4.21 0.71 6.58
N ILE A 54 -5.16 0.83 7.50
CA ILE A 54 -4.89 1.11 8.91
C ILE A 54 -5.51 0.02 9.79
N ARG A 55 -4.71 -0.47 10.73
CA ARG A 55 -5.14 -1.42 11.76
C ARG A 55 -5.35 -0.67 13.07
N MET A 56 -6.49 -0.88 13.69
CA MET A 56 -6.87 -0.22 14.94
C MET A 56 -7.12 -1.25 16.04
N ASP A 57 -6.76 -0.91 17.28
CA ASP A 57 -7.10 -1.72 18.44
C ASP A 57 -8.57 -1.52 18.83
N GLY A 58 -9.23 -2.59 19.22
CA GLY A 58 -10.61 -2.55 19.72
C GLY A 58 -11.65 -2.20 18.66
N PHE A 59 -11.29 -2.39 17.38
CA PHE A 59 -12.16 -2.19 16.23
C PHE A 59 -12.56 -3.56 15.65
N ASN A 60 -13.57 -4.18 16.21
CA ASN A 60 -14.02 -5.53 15.84
C ASN A 60 -14.78 -5.57 14.52
N ASP A 61 -14.29 -4.86 13.50
CA ASP A 61 -14.95 -4.77 12.19
C ASP A 61 -13.93 -4.55 11.06
N THR A 62 -14.41 -4.56 9.83
CA THR A 62 -13.66 -4.16 8.64
C THR A 62 -14.49 -3.17 7.84
N LEU A 63 -13.99 -1.95 7.69
CA LEU A 63 -14.63 -0.92 6.88
C LEU A 63 -13.81 -0.65 5.63
N ILE A 64 -14.52 -0.43 4.52
CA ILE A 64 -13.93 -0.13 3.23
C ILE A 64 -14.59 1.12 2.67
N ALA A 65 -13.78 2.13 2.37
CA ALA A 65 -14.20 3.31 1.63
C ALA A 65 -13.48 3.38 0.28
N MET A 66 -14.20 3.68 -0.79
CA MET A 66 -13.67 3.67 -2.16
C MET A 66 -13.87 5.02 -2.84
N ALA A 67 -12.90 5.42 -3.65
CA ALA A 67 -12.99 6.56 -4.55
C ALA A 67 -12.49 6.18 -5.95
N PHE A 68 -13.33 6.42 -6.96
CA PHE A 68 -12.95 6.36 -8.37
C PHE A 68 -12.65 7.78 -8.85
N LEU A 69 -11.46 7.99 -9.42
CA LEU A 69 -10.96 9.30 -9.79
C LEU A 69 -11.05 9.50 -11.31
N GLN A 70 -11.70 10.56 -11.75
CA GLN A 70 -11.73 10.95 -13.17
C GLN A 70 -10.33 11.34 -13.67
N ASN A 71 -9.57 12.04 -12.80
CA ASN A 71 -8.17 12.41 -13.06
C ASN A 71 -7.27 11.55 -12.16
N PRO A 72 -6.48 10.63 -12.72
CA PRO A 72 -5.59 9.80 -11.93
C PRO A 72 -4.57 10.61 -11.12
N LEU A 73 -4.34 10.21 -9.86
CA LEU A 73 -3.30 10.76 -9.01
C LEU A 73 -1.95 10.10 -9.31
N ASP A 74 -0.88 10.85 -9.17
CA ASP A 74 0.46 10.31 -9.25
C ASP A 74 0.95 9.82 -7.87
N TYR A 75 1.30 8.54 -7.81
CA TYR A 75 1.92 7.89 -6.65
C TYR A 75 3.33 7.45 -7.04
N ASN A 76 4.27 8.41 -7.06
CA ASN A 76 5.68 8.17 -7.42
C ASN A 76 5.82 7.44 -8.78
N GLY A 77 5.14 7.96 -9.80
CA GLY A 77 5.15 7.41 -11.17
C GLY A 77 4.04 6.39 -11.46
N ILE A 78 3.30 5.91 -10.47
CA ILE A 78 2.13 5.06 -10.68
C ILE A 78 0.88 5.94 -10.77
N LYS A 79 0.16 5.86 -11.89
CA LYS A 79 -1.12 6.57 -12.09
C LYS A 79 -2.25 5.78 -11.44
N VAL A 80 -2.80 6.33 -10.35
CA VAL A 80 -3.87 5.73 -9.54
C VAL A 80 -5.20 6.39 -9.87
N SER A 81 -6.15 5.59 -10.34
CA SER A 81 -7.54 6.00 -10.62
C SER A 81 -8.56 5.42 -9.62
N TRP A 82 -8.14 4.47 -8.80
CA TRP A 82 -8.99 3.85 -7.80
C TRP A 82 -8.28 3.81 -6.44
N VAL A 83 -8.86 4.43 -5.43
CA VAL A 83 -8.35 4.45 -4.06
C VAL A 83 -9.31 3.69 -3.16
N VAL A 84 -8.81 2.72 -2.40
CA VAL A 84 -9.59 1.87 -1.48
C VAL A 84 -8.96 1.94 -0.10
N LEU A 85 -9.53 2.74 0.78
CA LEU A 85 -9.12 2.81 2.19
C LEU A 85 -9.74 1.64 2.95
N ILE A 86 -8.90 0.84 3.60
CA ILE A 86 -9.32 -0.31 4.42
C ILE A 86 -8.96 -0.04 5.88
N LEU A 87 -9.95 -0.13 6.76
CA LEU A 87 -9.77 -0.09 8.20
C LEU A 87 -10.10 -1.47 8.78
N THR A 88 -9.18 -2.07 9.55
CA THR A 88 -9.39 -3.39 10.15
C THR A 88 -8.96 -3.41 11.61
N ASP A 89 -9.47 -4.40 12.36
CA ASP A 89 -8.89 -4.77 13.65
C ASP A 89 -7.49 -5.38 13.48
N LYS A 90 -6.61 -5.21 14.47
CA LYS A 90 -5.25 -5.76 14.46
C LYS A 90 -5.22 -7.28 14.33
N THR A 91 -6.26 -7.97 14.80
CA THR A 91 -6.37 -9.43 14.74
C THR A 91 -6.84 -9.96 13.39
N SER A 92 -7.34 -9.08 12.51
CA SER A 92 -8.00 -9.44 11.23
C SER A 92 -7.04 -9.50 10.02
N SER A 93 -5.78 -9.87 10.22
CA SER A 93 -4.76 -9.90 9.15
C SER A 93 -5.14 -10.78 7.96
N LYS A 94 -5.76 -11.96 8.21
CA LYS A 94 -6.20 -12.88 7.14
C LYS A 94 -7.30 -12.25 6.29
N THR A 95 -8.29 -11.62 6.91
CA THR A 95 -9.39 -10.94 6.20
C THR A 95 -8.87 -9.82 5.32
N TYR A 96 -7.93 -9.01 5.83
CA TYR A 96 -7.29 -7.96 5.04
C TYR A 96 -6.62 -8.50 3.77
N LEU A 97 -5.77 -9.53 3.89
CA LEU A 97 -5.07 -10.11 2.75
C LEU A 97 -6.04 -10.67 1.69
N ASN A 98 -7.13 -11.30 2.13
CA ASN A 98 -8.17 -11.80 1.24
C ASN A 98 -8.86 -10.66 0.46
N ILE A 99 -9.16 -9.54 1.13
CA ILE A 99 -9.74 -8.35 0.50
C ILE A 99 -8.76 -7.76 -0.52
N VAL A 100 -7.49 -7.57 -0.14
CA VAL A 100 -6.45 -7.03 -1.04
C VAL A 100 -6.31 -7.91 -2.29
N ALA A 101 -6.27 -9.23 -2.15
CA ALA A 101 -6.18 -10.16 -3.27
C ALA A 101 -7.38 -10.02 -4.24
N ALA A 102 -8.60 -9.93 -3.70
CA ALA A 102 -9.81 -9.72 -4.51
C ALA A 102 -9.78 -8.38 -5.25
N LEU A 103 -9.36 -7.29 -4.58
CA LEU A 103 -9.23 -5.96 -5.17
C LEU A 103 -8.15 -5.92 -6.26
N LEU A 104 -7.00 -6.54 -6.04
CA LEU A 104 -5.92 -6.62 -7.03
C LEU A 104 -6.33 -7.45 -8.25
N LYS A 105 -7.07 -8.54 -8.06
CA LYS A 105 -7.64 -9.32 -9.17
C LYS A 105 -8.62 -8.45 -9.98
N LEU A 106 -9.51 -7.74 -9.29
CA LEU A 106 -10.50 -6.87 -9.92
C LEU A 106 -9.86 -5.70 -10.67
N SER A 107 -8.79 -5.10 -10.11
CA SER A 107 -8.08 -3.97 -10.73
C SER A 107 -7.36 -4.32 -12.04
N LYS A 108 -7.15 -5.60 -12.33
CA LYS A 108 -6.59 -6.08 -13.61
C LYS A 108 -7.65 -6.21 -14.72
N ASP A 109 -8.92 -6.25 -14.37
CA ASP A 109 -10.04 -6.34 -15.31
C ASP A 109 -10.49 -4.93 -15.71
N LYS A 110 -10.13 -4.53 -16.94
CA LYS A 110 -10.45 -3.18 -17.47
C LYS A 110 -11.96 -2.94 -17.60
N GLU A 111 -12.74 -3.96 -17.94
CA GLU A 111 -14.20 -3.85 -18.06
C GLU A 111 -14.83 -3.65 -16.68
N ALA A 112 -14.37 -4.42 -15.69
CA ALA A 112 -14.81 -4.27 -14.32
C ALA A 112 -14.48 -2.88 -13.79
N MET A 113 -13.26 -2.37 -14.03
CA MET A 113 -12.85 -1.05 -13.61
C MET A 113 -13.70 0.07 -14.25
N ALA A 114 -13.99 -0.03 -15.54
CA ALA A 114 -14.84 0.94 -16.23
C ALA A 114 -16.28 0.92 -15.68
N ALA A 115 -16.85 -0.28 -15.46
CA ALA A 115 -18.17 -0.43 -14.88
C ALA A 115 -18.27 0.13 -13.45
N LEU A 116 -17.27 -0.14 -12.60
CA LEU A 116 -17.22 0.37 -11.24
C LEU A 116 -17.02 1.90 -11.20
N ALA A 117 -16.18 2.44 -12.08
CA ALA A 117 -15.95 3.88 -12.18
C ALA A 117 -17.20 4.65 -12.65
N SER A 118 -18.09 4.00 -13.44
CA SER A 118 -19.37 4.58 -13.90
C SER A 118 -20.53 4.31 -12.94
N ALA A 119 -20.34 3.51 -11.90
CA ALA A 119 -21.36 3.30 -10.88
C ALA A 119 -21.64 4.58 -10.12
N GLY A 120 -22.89 5.03 -10.10
CA GLY A 120 -23.27 6.32 -9.51
C GLY A 120 -23.27 6.35 -7.98
N ASP A 121 -23.31 5.17 -7.33
CA ASP A 121 -23.39 5.02 -5.87
C ASP A 121 -22.81 3.69 -5.37
N GLY A 122 -22.67 3.58 -4.05
CA GLY A 122 -22.14 2.37 -3.40
C GLY A 122 -23.04 1.13 -3.56
N TYR A 123 -24.35 1.32 -3.69
CA TYR A 123 -25.28 0.21 -3.91
C TYR A 123 -25.03 -0.44 -5.28
N SER A 124 -24.88 0.37 -6.32
CA SER A 124 -24.54 -0.09 -7.68
C SER A 124 -23.20 -0.83 -7.72
N VAL A 125 -22.19 -0.34 -6.98
CA VAL A 125 -20.92 -1.04 -6.80
C VAL A 125 -21.12 -2.42 -6.17
N ILE A 126 -21.87 -2.51 -5.06
CA ILE A 126 -22.15 -3.78 -4.38
C ILE A 126 -22.92 -4.75 -5.29
N GLN A 127 -23.91 -4.27 -6.02
CA GLN A 127 -24.67 -5.10 -6.97
C GLN A 127 -23.79 -5.62 -8.10
N TYR A 128 -22.87 -4.79 -8.61
CA TYR A 128 -21.91 -5.21 -9.61
C TYR A 128 -21.00 -6.32 -9.08
N LEU A 129 -20.42 -6.14 -7.89
CA LEU A 129 -19.52 -7.12 -7.25
C LEU A 129 -20.25 -8.46 -7.01
N LYS A 130 -21.49 -8.41 -6.52
CA LYS A 130 -22.33 -9.62 -6.32
C LYS A 130 -22.60 -10.35 -7.64
N ARG A 131 -22.98 -9.63 -8.69
CA ARG A 131 -23.28 -10.20 -10.01
C ARG A 131 -22.05 -10.84 -10.67
N LYS A 132 -20.86 -10.29 -10.42
CA LYS A 132 -19.59 -10.80 -10.91
C LYS A 132 -19.01 -11.90 -10.01
N GLU A 133 -19.75 -12.30 -8.97
CA GLU A 133 -19.33 -13.33 -8.02
C GLU A 133 -17.90 -13.06 -7.50
N VAL A 134 -17.64 -11.80 -7.15
CA VAL A 134 -16.33 -11.42 -6.58
C VAL A 134 -16.23 -12.01 -5.18
N GLU A 135 -15.67 -13.21 -5.12
CA GLU A 135 -15.44 -13.91 -3.86
C GLU A 135 -14.12 -13.49 -3.24
N VAL A 136 -14.17 -13.27 -1.94
CA VAL A 136 -12.96 -13.15 -1.12
C VAL A 136 -12.48 -14.58 -0.84
N LYS A 137 -11.39 -15.00 -1.48
CA LYS A 137 -10.84 -16.36 -1.33
C LYS A 137 -10.62 -16.70 0.14
N LYS A 138 -10.88 -17.95 0.49
CA LYS A 138 -10.64 -18.48 1.84
C LYS A 138 -9.14 -18.54 2.16
N ASP A 139 -8.33 -18.87 1.15
CA ASP A 139 -6.87 -18.92 1.20
C ASP A 139 -6.27 -18.10 0.05
N VAL A 140 -5.40 -17.15 0.42
CA VAL A 140 -4.68 -16.28 -0.52
C VAL A 140 -3.31 -16.89 -0.80
N THR A 141 -2.94 -16.94 -2.06
CA THR A 141 -1.60 -17.34 -2.50
C THR A 141 -0.70 -16.13 -2.74
N VAL A 142 0.62 -16.35 -2.77
CA VAL A 142 1.58 -15.28 -3.13
C VAL A 142 1.26 -14.68 -4.49
N ALA A 143 0.82 -15.50 -5.45
CA ALA A 143 0.45 -15.04 -6.79
C ALA A 143 -0.73 -14.05 -6.80
N ASP A 144 -1.63 -14.11 -5.80
CA ASP A 144 -2.77 -13.22 -5.70
C ASP A 144 -2.36 -11.79 -5.25
N ILE A 145 -1.27 -11.65 -4.49
CA ILE A 145 -0.83 -10.39 -3.88
C ILE A 145 0.52 -9.86 -4.40
N MET A 146 1.30 -10.68 -5.10
CA MET A 146 2.61 -10.26 -5.60
C MET A 146 2.49 -9.12 -6.63
N VAL A 147 3.50 -8.24 -6.65
CA VAL A 147 3.70 -7.29 -7.73
C VAL A 147 4.23 -8.06 -8.95
N GLN A 148 3.49 -7.99 -10.07
CA GLN A 148 3.96 -8.53 -11.34
C GLN A 148 4.97 -7.56 -11.96
N ASN A 149 6.06 -8.08 -12.52
CA ASN A 149 7.17 -7.27 -13.07
C ASN A 149 7.73 -6.27 -12.04
N PRO A 150 8.21 -6.74 -10.89
CA PRO A 150 8.80 -5.85 -9.89
C PRO A 150 10.04 -5.17 -10.45
N ILE A 151 10.35 -3.98 -9.94
CA ILE A 151 11.62 -3.33 -10.23
C ILE A 151 12.74 -4.21 -9.68
N ALA A 152 13.63 -4.65 -10.58
CA ALA A 152 14.76 -5.50 -10.25
C ALA A 152 16.08 -4.72 -10.37
N VAL A 153 17.08 -5.17 -9.63
CA VAL A 153 18.44 -4.62 -9.70
C VAL A 153 19.43 -5.67 -10.12
N LEU A 154 20.54 -5.22 -10.68
CA LEU A 154 21.67 -6.10 -11.05
C LEU A 154 22.69 -6.16 -9.91
N PRO A 155 23.47 -7.24 -9.76
CA PRO A 155 24.46 -7.38 -8.68
C PRO A 155 25.52 -6.26 -8.66
N ARG A 156 25.77 -5.61 -9.79
CA ARG A 156 26.75 -4.53 -9.92
C ARG A 156 26.26 -3.16 -9.40
N TYR A 157 24.97 -3.03 -9.05
CA TYR A 157 24.48 -1.77 -8.51
C TYR A 157 25.13 -1.48 -7.15
N SER A 158 25.55 -0.22 -6.96
CA SER A 158 26.04 0.24 -5.68
C SER A 158 24.94 0.34 -4.65
N LEU A 159 25.29 0.30 -3.36
CA LEU A 159 24.31 0.51 -2.28
C LEU A 159 23.62 1.87 -2.39
N ARG A 160 24.31 2.92 -2.87
CA ARG A 160 23.73 4.24 -3.09
C ARG A 160 22.64 4.21 -4.15
N GLU A 161 22.88 3.57 -5.28
CA GLU A 161 21.88 3.40 -6.34
C GLU A 161 20.69 2.60 -5.85
N LEU A 162 20.93 1.53 -5.10
CA LEU A 162 19.89 0.71 -4.50
C LEU A 162 19.00 1.53 -3.56
N ILE A 163 19.60 2.28 -2.61
CA ILE A 163 18.87 3.13 -1.65
C ILE A 163 18.03 4.18 -2.39
N ASN A 164 18.59 4.83 -3.43
CA ASN A 164 17.87 5.80 -4.23
C ASN A 164 16.65 5.17 -4.92
N LEU A 165 16.81 4.00 -5.53
CA LEU A 165 15.71 3.27 -6.15
C LEU A 165 14.62 2.88 -5.14
N MET A 166 15.01 2.32 -3.99
CA MET A 166 14.07 1.94 -2.93
C MET A 166 13.30 3.16 -2.41
N SER A 167 13.98 4.28 -2.18
CA SER A 167 13.36 5.54 -1.74
C SER A 167 12.43 6.13 -2.79
N THR A 168 12.88 6.21 -4.06
CA THR A 168 12.09 6.77 -5.17
C THR A 168 10.80 5.98 -5.38
N HIS A 169 10.89 4.66 -5.34
CA HIS A 169 9.75 3.78 -5.60
C HIS A 169 8.98 3.38 -4.33
N LYS A 170 9.43 3.84 -3.15
CA LYS A 170 8.81 3.52 -1.85
C LYS A 170 8.65 2.00 -1.64
N VAL A 171 9.69 1.22 -1.95
CA VAL A 171 9.70 -0.22 -1.78
C VAL A 171 10.73 -0.64 -0.73
N ALA A 172 10.38 -1.65 0.08
CA ALA A 172 11.21 -2.15 1.17
C ALA A 172 12.17 -3.28 0.75
N GLY A 173 12.06 -3.76 -0.50
CA GLY A 173 12.91 -4.81 -1.06
C GLY A 173 12.78 -4.90 -2.58
N MET A 174 13.81 -5.44 -3.21
CA MET A 174 13.89 -5.62 -4.65
C MET A 174 14.50 -6.98 -4.99
N PRO A 175 14.00 -7.67 -6.03
CA PRO A 175 14.68 -8.84 -6.58
C PRO A 175 16.00 -8.44 -7.25
N VAL A 176 16.99 -9.30 -7.13
CA VAL A 176 18.26 -9.21 -7.85
C VAL A 176 18.22 -10.21 -8.99
N VAL A 177 18.50 -9.74 -10.20
CA VAL A 177 18.52 -10.55 -11.42
C VAL A 177 19.89 -10.49 -12.09
N ASP A 178 20.24 -11.50 -12.86
CA ASP A 178 21.43 -11.47 -13.73
C ASP A 178 21.16 -10.71 -15.04
N GLU A 179 22.16 -10.64 -15.91
CA GLU A 179 22.09 -9.96 -17.21
C GLU A 179 21.04 -10.55 -18.17
N THR A 180 20.58 -11.78 -17.90
CA THR A 180 19.54 -12.46 -18.68
C THR A 180 18.14 -12.21 -18.11
N GLY A 181 18.03 -11.51 -16.96
CA GLY A 181 16.78 -11.29 -16.25
C GLY A 181 16.39 -12.46 -15.32
N LYS A 182 17.26 -13.46 -15.13
CA LYS A 182 17.00 -14.58 -14.23
C LYS A 182 17.19 -14.13 -12.78
N TYR A 183 16.23 -14.48 -11.92
CA TYR A 183 16.32 -14.25 -10.49
C TYR A 183 17.49 -14.98 -9.85
N ILE A 184 18.32 -14.27 -9.09
CA ILE A 184 19.47 -14.79 -8.37
C ILE A 184 19.46 -14.48 -6.87
N GLY A 185 18.56 -13.63 -6.41
CA GLY A 185 18.42 -13.29 -5.00
C GLY A 185 17.51 -12.09 -4.76
N GLU A 186 17.47 -11.64 -3.53
CA GLU A 186 16.75 -10.42 -3.14
C GLU A 186 17.62 -9.57 -2.22
N VAL A 187 17.32 -8.27 -2.19
CA VAL A 187 17.88 -7.31 -1.24
C VAL A 187 16.76 -6.49 -0.64
N ASN A 188 16.81 -6.28 0.67
CA ASN A 188 15.79 -5.55 1.40
C ASN A 188 16.41 -4.60 2.45
N VAL A 189 15.57 -3.77 3.08
CA VAL A 189 16.01 -2.80 4.10
C VAL A 189 16.77 -3.47 5.24
N LEU A 190 16.39 -4.69 5.66
CA LEU A 190 17.10 -5.40 6.72
C LEU A 190 18.54 -5.79 6.31
N ASN A 191 18.76 -6.09 5.02
CA ASN A 191 20.12 -6.35 4.51
C ASN A 191 20.96 -5.06 4.57
N LEU A 192 20.37 -3.90 4.22
CA LEU A 192 21.05 -2.60 4.31
C LEU A 192 21.41 -2.26 5.76
N LEU A 193 20.51 -2.47 6.71
CA LEU A 193 20.76 -2.25 8.13
C LEU A 193 21.92 -3.12 8.64
N LYS A 194 22.01 -4.39 8.23
CA LYS A 194 23.10 -5.27 8.62
C LYS A 194 24.49 -4.83 8.11
N VAL A 195 24.53 -4.12 6.98
CA VAL A 195 25.79 -3.58 6.43
C VAL A 195 26.15 -2.26 7.09
N GLY A 196 25.16 -1.40 7.37
CA GLY A 196 25.37 -0.04 7.89
C GLY A 196 25.43 0.08 9.42
N VAL A 197 24.89 -0.90 10.14
CA VAL A 197 24.77 -0.86 11.61
C VAL A 197 25.69 -1.91 12.25
N PRO A 198 26.59 -1.52 13.14
CA PRO A 198 27.45 -2.46 13.85
C PRO A 198 26.64 -3.51 14.62
N ASN A 199 27.13 -4.75 14.68
CA ASN A 199 26.43 -5.87 15.30
C ASN A 199 25.99 -5.63 16.75
N TYR A 200 26.76 -4.86 17.54
CA TYR A 200 26.39 -4.56 18.92
C TYR A 200 25.12 -3.69 19.03
N VAL A 201 24.84 -2.84 18.03
CA VAL A 201 23.63 -2.02 17.99
C VAL A 201 22.40 -2.89 17.72
N MET A 202 22.55 -3.96 16.94
CA MET A 202 21.47 -4.92 16.65
C MET A 202 21.06 -5.79 17.87
N MET A 203 21.90 -5.77 18.93
CA MET A 203 21.63 -6.49 20.18
C MET A 203 20.91 -5.63 21.23
N LEU A 204 20.66 -4.36 20.94
CA LEU A 204 19.96 -3.47 21.87
C LEU A 204 18.44 -3.64 21.74
N ASP A 205 17.77 -3.90 22.85
CA ASP A 205 16.33 -4.09 22.91
C ASP A 205 15.50 -2.85 22.55
N ASN A 206 16.16 -1.68 22.53
CA ASN A 206 15.51 -0.41 22.21
C ASN A 206 16.37 0.42 21.26
N LEU A 207 15.90 0.57 20.02
CA LEU A 207 16.56 1.36 18.97
C LEU A 207 16.04 2.80 18.85
N SER A 208 15.20 3.25 19.78
CA SER A 208 14.60 4.60 19.72
C SER A 208 15.63 5.75 19.70
N PHE A 209 16.86 5.50 20.20
CA PHE A 209 17.94 6.49 20.15
C PHE A 209 18.47 6.72 18.71
N LEU A 210 18.28 5.77 17.78
CA LEU A 210 18.71 5.93 16.39
C LEU A 210 17.87 6.98 15.63
N ALA A 211 16.67 7.27 16.10
CA ALA A 211 15.82 8.30 15.52
C ALA A 211 16.34 9.73 15.74
N SER A 212 17.29 9.91 16.69
CA SER A 212 17.94 11.18 17.01
C SER A 212 19.38 11.29 16.50
N TYR A 213 19.86 10.31 15.73
CA TYR A 213 21.22 10.32 15.19
C TYR A 213 21.24 11.12 13.89
N GLU A 214 21.77 12.36 13.94
CA GLU A 214 22.18 13.06 12.72
C GLU A 214 23.41 12.34 12.15
N PRO A 215 23.41 11.97 10.85
CA PRO A 215 24.62 11.44 10.24
C PRO A 215 25.70 12.51 10.28
N LEU A 216 26.85 12.18 10.88
CA LEU A 216 28.05 13.00 10.78
C LEU A 216 28.41 13.13 9.30
N GLU A 217 28.14 14.29 8.71
CA GLU A 217 28.69 14.68 7.42
C GLU A 217 30.21 14.84 7.57
N ASN A 218 30.96 13.96 6.93
CA ASN A 218 32.36 14.16 6.53
C ASN A 218 32.48 13.88 5.05
#